data_05072cdb3e7acb97f101f134bc778e98
#
_entry.id   05072cdb3e7acb97f101f134bc778e98
#
_cell.length_a   1.000
_cell.length_b   1.000
_cell.length_c   1.000
_cell.angle_alpha   90.00
_cell.angle_beta   90.00
_cell.angle_gamma   90.00
#
_symmetry.space_group_name_H-M   'P 1'
#
loop_
_entity.id
_entity.type
_entity.pdbx_description
1 polymer ?
#
loop_
_entity_poly.entity_id
_entity_poly.type
_entity_poly.pdbx_seq_one_letter_code
_entity_poly.pdbx_strand_id
1 'polypeptide(L)'
;MTVEHKHLIVRAEVRKPPTNQKWAHTWLTELVSKIGMQVCQGPITTYLDTPGNRGLTGLVIIETSHIALHCWDETDPGLLQLDVYTCGPLPTAIMFDEIAQFDPVKIEYKFLDREK
;
A
#
# COMPACT_ATOMS: atom_id res chain seq x y z
N MET A 1 -19.46 -10.69 18.85
CA MET A 1 -18.15 -10.21 18.36
C MET A 1 -18.36 -9.18 17.29
N THR A 2 -17.71 -8.07 17.39
CA THR A 2 -17.83 -6.98 16.42
C THR A 2 -16.58 -6.96 15.56
N VAL A 3 -16.74 -7.05 14.25
CA VAL A 3 -15.64 -6.93 13.29
C VAL A 3 -15.67 -5.53 12.72
N GLU A 4 -14.52 -4.86 12.75
CA GLU A 4 -14.36 -3.57 12.11
C GLU A 4 -13.97 -3.76 10.65
N HIS A 5 -14.44 -2.90 9.78
CA HIS A 5 -14.09 -2.91 8.36
C HIS A 5 -13.65 -1.50 7.97
N LYS A 6 -12.35 -1.32 7.89
CA LYS A 6 -11.74 -0.02 7.57
C LYS A 6 -11.03 -0.11 6.24
N HIS A 7 -11.12 0.94 5.45
CA HIS A 7 -10.52 0.97 4.13
C HIS A 7 -9.86 2.32 3.90
N LEU A 8 -8.55 2.32 3.73
CA LEU A 8 -7.77 3.50 3.38
C LEU A 8 -7.36 3.41 1.92
N ILE A 9 -7.72 4.42 1.14
CA ILE A 9 -7.36 4.52 -0.27
C ILE A 9 -6.50 5.77 -0.43
N VAL A 10 -5.26 5.61 -0.91
CA VAL A 10 -4.29 6.69 -1.05
C VAL A 10 -3.86 6.82 -2.50
N ARG A 11 -3.78 8.06 -2.97
CA ARG A 11 -3.08 8.45 -4.19
C ARG A 11 -2.04 9.49 -3.81
N ALA A 12 -0.78 9.23 -4.13
CA ALA A 12 0.31 10.14 -3.81
C ALA A 12 1.22 10.35 -5.02
N GLU A 13 1.66 11.59 -5.23
CA GLU A 13 2.73 11.90 -6.15
C GLU A 13 4.02 11.94 -5.35
N VAL A 14 4.98 11.09 -5.70
CA VAL A 14 6.17 10.84 -4.89
C VAL A 14 7.44 10.99 -5.71
N ARG A 15 8.50 11.56 -5.09
CA ARG A 15 9.79 11.72 -5.76
C ARG A 15 10.59 10.44 -5.78
N LYS A 16 10.31 9.52 -4.86
CA LYS A 16 11.08 8.27 -4.70
C LYS A 16 10.16 7.05 -4.77
N PRO A 17 9.52 6.79 -5.93
CA PRO A 17 8.69 5.61 -6.05
C PRO A 17 9.53 4.33 -5.91
N PRO A 18 9.06 3.33 -5.16
CA PRO A 18 9.79 2.07 -5.06
C PRO A 18 9.72 1.31 -6.37
N THR A 19 10.81 0.60 -6.72
CA THR A 19 10.93 -0.14 -7.97
C THR A 19 11.41 -1.58 -7.79
N ASN A 20 11.88 -1.94 -6.59
CA ASN A 20 12.51 -3.23 -6.33
C ASN A 20 11.49 -4.22 -5.75
N GLN A 21 11.30 -5.36 -6.45
CA GLN A 21 10.33 -6.38 -6.03
C GLN A 21 10.64 -6.98 -4.66
N LYS A 22 11.91 -7.27 -4.38
CA LYS A 22 12.30 -7.85 -3.09
C LYS A 22 12.05 -6.87 -1.95
N TRP A 23 12.38 -5.61 -2.18
CA TRP A 23 12.12 -4.56 -1.21
C TRP A 23 10.62 -4.47 -0.90
N ALA A 24 9.78 -4.50 -1.94
CA ALA A 24 8.32 -4.40 -1.79
C ALA A 24 7.76 -5.62 -1.03
N HIS A 25 8.28 -6.82 -1.31
CA HIS A 25 7.89 -8.01 -0.58
C HIS A 25 8.17 -7.86 0.93
N THR A 26 9.38 -7.41 1.27
CA THR A 26 9.77 -7.20 2.66
C THR A 26 8.93 -6.09 3.30
N TRP A 27 8.76 -4.98 2.59
CA TRP A 27 8.00 -3.83 3.11
C TRP A 27 6.55 -4.20 3.40
N LEU A 28 5.89 -4.91 2.47
CA LEU A 28 4.50 -5.33 2.68
C LEU A 28 4.38 -6.29 3.87
N THR A 29 5.32 -7.22 4.01
CA THR A 29 5.34 -8.15 5.14
C THR A 29 5.47 -7.39 6.47
N GLU A 30 6.40 -6.44 6.53
CA GLU A 30 6.60 -5.62 7.73
C GLU A 30 5.42 -4.72 8.01
N LEU A 31 4.81 -4.15 6.96
CA LEU A 31 3.65 -3.27 7.10
C LEU A 31 2.48 -4.03 7.73
N VAL A 32 2.22 -5.25 7.28
CA VAL A 32 1.16 -6.09 7.86
C VAL A 32 1.39 -6.26 9.37
N SER A 33 2.62 -6.54 9.78
CA SER A 33 2.97 -6.66 11.20
C SER A 33 2.76 -5.36 11.95
N LYS A 34 3.17 -4.23 11.36
CA LYS A 34 3.05 -2.91 11.99
C LYS A 34 1.60 -2.51 12.26
N ILE A 35 0.68 -2.92 11.42
CA ILE A 35 -0.75 -2.63 11.63
C ILE A 35 -1.45 -3.69 12.46
N GLY A 36 -0.70 -4.64 13.02
CA GLY A 36 -1.25 -5.64 13.95
C GLY A 36 -1.98 -6.78 13.29
N MET A 37 -1.69 -7.08 12.03
CA MET A 37 -2.34 -8.14 11.26
C MET A 37 -1.35 -9.26 10.95
N GLN A 38 -1.82 -10.31 10.30
CA GLN A 38 -1.00 -11.45 9.89
C GLN A 38 -1.21 -11.75 8.42
N VAL A 39 -0.11 -12.12 7.75
CA VAL A 39 -0.14 -12.52 6.34
C VAL A 39 -0.81 -13.88 6.21
N CYS A 40 -1.77 -13.99 5.31
CA CYS A 40 -2.38 -15.28 4.93
C CYS A 40 -1.76 -15.83 3.65
N GLN A 41 -1.58 -14.99 2.63
CA GLN A 41 -0.90 -15.37 1.38
C GLN A 41 -0.14 -14.18 0.80
N GLY A 42 1.00 -14.45 0.22
CA GLY A 42 1.87 -13.46 -0.35
C GLY A 42 2.95 -12.99 0.62
N PRO A 43 3.51 -11.79 0.42
CA PRO A 43 3.23 -10.85 -0.69
C PRO A 43 3.62 -11.42 -2.06
N ILE A 44 2.93 -10.96 -3.09
CA ILE A 44 3.27 -11.22 -4.49
C ILE A 44 3.63 -9.87 -5.10
N THR A 45 4.77 -9.78 -5.77
CA THR A 45 5.24 -8.54 -6.36
C THR A 45 5.66 -8.77 -7.81
N THR A 46 5.46 -7.76 -8.65
CA THR A 46 5.95 -7.76 -10.01
C THR A 46 6.36 -6.36 -10.42
N TYR A 47 7.39 -6.27 -11.25
CA TYR A 47 7.79 -5.02 -11.88
C TYR A 47 7.56 -5.13 -13.38
N LEU A 48 6.72 -4.24 -13.90
CA LEU A 48 6.40 -4.19 -15.33
C LEU A 48 7.25 -3.11 -15.98
N ASP A 49 8.04 -3.49 -17.00
CA ASP A 49 8.90 -2.57 -17.74
C ASP A 49 8.32 -2.29 -19.14
N THR A 50 7.07 -1.87 -19.16
CA THR A 50 6.37 -1.55 -20.40
C THR A 50 6.26 -0.03 -20.55
N PRO A 51 6.74 0.57 -21.66
CA PRO A 51 6.58 2.01 -21.87
C PRO A 51 5.12 2.43 -21.76
N GLY A 52 4.87 3.52 -21.03
CA GLY A 52 3.54 4.03 -20.75
C GLY A 52 2.86 3.40 -19.54
N ASN A 53 3.40 2.28 -19.02
CA ASN A 53 2.82 1.61 -17.84
C ASN A 53 3.90 0.91 -17.02
N ARG A 54 5.03 1.59 -16.84
CA ARG A 54 6.16 1.01 -16.10
C ARG A 54 6.00 1.22 -14.60
N GLY A 55 6.15 0.15 -13.84
CA GLY A 55 6.10 0.27 -12.40
C GLY A 55 5.94 -1.03 -11.64
N LEU A 56 5.87 -0.88 -10.33
CA LEU A 56 5.83 -1.95 -9.36
C LEU A 56 4.40 -2.18 -8.86
N THR A 57 3.99 -3.46 -8.79
CA THR A 57 2.75 -3.85 -8.12
C THR A 57 3.07 -4.87 -7.03
N GLY A 58 2.45 -4.71 -5.87
CA GLY A 58 2.55 -5.68 -4.79
C GLY A 58 1.20 -5.91 -4.15
N LEU A 59 0.91 -7.18 -3.84
CA LEU A 59 -0.36 -7.58 -3.21
C LEU A 59 -0.07 -8.53 -2.07
N VAL A 60 -0.84 -8.41 -0.99
CA VAL A 60 -0.80 -9.37 0.11
C VAL A 60 -2.20 -9.60 0.64
N ILE A 61 -2.54 -10.87 0.85
CA ILE A 61 -3.78 -11.25 1.52
C ILE A 61 -3.47 -11.38 3.00
N ILE A 62 -4.23 -10.66 3.80
CA ILE A 62 -4.13 -10.71 5.25
C ILE A 62 -5.46 -11.21 5.82
N GLU A 63 -5.60 -11.28 7.13
CA GLU A 63 -6.80 -11.83 7.79
C GLU A 63 -8.09 -11.20 7.24
N THR A 64 -8.81 -11.91 6.37
CA THR A 64 -10.05 -11.48 5.71
C THR A 64 -9.98 -10.08 5.08
N SER A 65 -8.78 -9.66 4.66
CA SER A 65 -8.52 -8.32 4.14
C SER A 65 -7.29 -8.34 3.24
N HIS A 66 -6.82 -7.16 2.81
CA HIS A 66 -5.71 -7.09 1.86
C HIS A 66 -4.99 -5.75 1.92
N ILE A 67 -3.76 -5.75 1.36
CA ILE A 67 -3.03 -4.53 1.01
C ILE A 67 -2.60 -4.65 -0.44
N ALA A 68 -2.80 -3.58 -1.22
CA ALA A 68 -2.35 -3.49 -2.60
C ALA A 68 -1.54 -2.20 -2.79
N LEU A 69 -0.38 -2.34 -3.42
CA LEU A 69 0.52 -1.24 -3.76
C LEU A 69 0.70 -1.19 -5.26
N HIS A 70 0.56 -0.01 -5.84
CA HIS A 70 0.85 0.25 -7.25
C HIS A 70 1.69 1.51 -7.38
N CYS A 71 2.80 1.42 -8.11
CA CYS A 71 3.68 2.57 -8.34
C CYS A 71 3.99 2.68 -9.82
N TRP A 72 4.05 3.92 -10.32
CA TRP A 72 4.48 4.22 -11.68
C TRP A 72 5.67 5.16 -11.58
N ASP A 73 6.77 4.83 -12.26
CA ASP A 73 8.06 5.50 -12.07
C ASP A 73 8.64 6.13 -13.33
N GLU A 74 7.85 6.22 -14.42
CA GLU A 74 8.34 6.83 -15.66
C GLU A 74 8.43 8.35 -15.58
N THR A 75 7.66 8.97 -14.71
CA THR A 75 7.63 10.42 -14.55
C THR A 75 8.23 10.84 -13.21
N ASP A 76 8.61 12.10 -13.10
CA ASP A 76 9.09 12.71 -11.86
C ASP A 76 8.22 13.96 -11.57
N PRO A 77 7.40 13.95 -10.51
CA PRO A 77 7.24 12.85 -9.54
C PRO A 77 6.55 11.62 -10.12
N GLY A 78 6.83 10.47 -9.52
CA GLY A 78 6.11 9.25 -9.82
C GLY A 78 4.75 9.22 -9.14
N LEU A 79 3.98 8.19 -9.44
CA LEU A 79 2.65 8.00 -8.85
C LEU A 79 2.64 6.74 -7.98
N LEU A 80 2.06 6.85 -6.79
CA LEU A 80 1.86 5.74 -5.89
C LEU A 80 0.39 5.66 -5.51
N GLN A 81 -0.18 4.47 -5.60
CA GLN A 81 -1.52 4.20 -5.10
C GLN A 81 -1.44 3.05 -4.10
N LEU A 82 -2.08 3.24 -2.96
CA LEU A 82 -2.08 2.27 -1.87
C LEU A 82 -3.52 2.03 -1.43
N ASP A 83 -3.87 0.76 -1.34
CA ASP A 83 -5.21 0.31 -0.96
C ASP A 83 -5.03 -0.61 0.24
N VAL A 84 -5.55 -0.20 1.40
CA VAL A 84 -5.43 -0.97 2.64
C VAL A 84 -6.83 -1.22 3.19
N TYR A 85 -7.28 -2.46 3.10
CA TYR A 85 -8.55 -2.89 3.67
C TYR A 85 -8.29 -3.82 4.83
N THR A 86 -8.84 -3.51 6.00
CA THR A 86 -8.65 -4.31 7.20
C THR A 86 -9.97 -4.75 7.80
N CYS A 87 -9.97 -5.92 8.45
CA CYS A 87 -11.09 -6.42 9.23
C CYS A 87 -10.93 -6.07 10.73
N GLY A 88 -10.01 -5.19 11.05
CA GLY A 88 -9.76 -4.70 12.40
C GLY A 88 -9.41 -3.22 12.38
N PRO A 89 -8.93 -2.67 13.49
CA PRO A 89 -8.50 -1.27 13.53
C PRO A 89 -7.42 -1.00 12.49
N LEU A 90 -7.51 0.15 11.84
CA LEU A 90 -6.51 0.58 10.87
C LEU A 90 -5.81 1.84 11.39
N PRO A 91 -4.56 1.72 11.85
CA PRO A 91 -3.80 2.86 12.36
C PRO A 91 -3.27 3.71 11.21
N THR A 92 -4.05 4.70 10.79
CA THR A 92 -3.70 5.53 9.63
C THR A 92 -2.40 6.30 9.80
N ALA A 93 -2.05 6.68 11.02
CA ALA A 93 -0.78 7.37 11.29
C ALA A 93 0.43 6.53 10.86
N ILE A 94 0.39 5.21 11.10
CA ILE A 94 1.45 4.29 10.66
C ILE A 94 1.55 4.29 9.14
N MET A 95 0.40 4.29 8.45
CA MET A 95 0.36 4.28 6.99
C MET A 95 1.00 5.55 6.41
N PHE A 96 0.65 6.72 6.94
CA PHE A 96 1.21 7.98 6.46
C PHE A 96 2.70 8.12 6.80
N ASP A 97 3.14 7.61 7.95
CA ASP A 97 4.58 7.56 8.27
C ASP A 97 5.34 6.70 7.26
N GLU A 98 4.77 5.58 6.85
CA GLU A 98 5.39 4.71 5.85
C GLU A 98 5.44 5.38 4.47
N ILE A 99 4.40 6.08 4.08
CA ILE A 99 4.36 6.81 2.80
C ILE A 99 5.40 7.93 2.77
N ALA A 100 5.71 8.53 3.92
CA ALA A 100 6.68 9.63 3.99
C ALA A 100 8.07 9.26 3.44
N GLN A 101 8.47 8.00 3.50
CA GLN A 101 9.77 7.55 2.98
C GLN A 101 9.89 7.71 1.46
N PHE A 102 8.78 7.80 0.75
CA PHE A 102 8.78 7.95 -0.71
C PHE A 102 8.83 9.42 -1.16
N ASP A 103 9.03 10.33 -0.21
CA ASP A 103 9.13 11.78 -0.46
C ASP A 103 7.92 12.31 -1.24
N PRO A 104 6.72 12.26 -0.66
CA PRO A 104 5.52 12.71 -1.34
C PRO A 104 5.49 14.23 -1.49
N VAL A 105 5.07 14.70 -2.67
CA VAL A 105 4.82 16.12 -2.94
C VAL A 105 3.33 16.43 -2.90
N LYS A 106 2.49 15.40 -3.01
CA LYS A 106 1.03 15.55 -2.92
C LYS A 106 0.45 14.23 -2.45
N ILE A 107 -0.46 14.28 -1.49
CA ILE A 107 -1.19 13.12 -0.99
C ILE A 107 -2.68 13.44 -1.01
N GLU A 108 -3.45 12.55 -1.64
CA GLU A 108 -4.91 12.55 -1.59
C GLU A 108 -5.35 11.20 -1.03
N TYR A 109 -6.36 11.20 -0.16
CA TYR A 109 -6.81 9.94 0.43
C TYR A 109 -8.27 9.99 0.81
N LYS A 110 -8.85 8.79 0.96
CA LYS A 110 -10.17 8.59 1.57
C LYS A 110 -10.05 7.49 2.61
N PHE A 111 -10.68 7.70 3.74
CA PHE A 111 -10.80 6.71 4.78
C PHE A 111 -12.28 6.34 4.90
N LEU A 112 -12.58 5.05 4.66
CA LEU A 112 -13.94 4.56 4.62
C LEU A 112 -14.20 3.60 5.78
N ASP A 113 -15.31 3.79 6.47
CA ASP A 113 -15.84 2.85 7.44
C ASP A 113 -16.87 2.00 6.70
N ARG A 114 -16.49 0.75 6.39
CA ARG A 114 -17.29 -0.12 5.53
C ARG A 114 -18.24 -1.04 6.28
N GLU A 115 -18.30 -0.91 7.58
CA GLU A 115 -19.25 -1.70 8.39
C GLU A 115 -20.63 -1.04 8.45
N LYS A 116 -20.78 0.14 7.88
CA LYS A 116 -22.03 0.90 7.86
C LYS A 116 -22.63 0.98 6.47
#